data_be46b1569abd2e216cc5e0fb2e8a0cc8
#
_entry.id   be46b1569abd2e216cc5e0fb2e8a0cc8
#
_cell.length_a   1.000
_cell.length_b   1.000
_cell.length_c   1.000
_cell.angle_alpha   90.00
_cell.angle_beta   90.00
_cell.angle_gamma   90.00
#
_symmetry.space_group_name_H-M   'P 1'
#
loop_
_entity.id
_entity.type
_entity.pdbx_description
1 polymer ?
#
loop_
_entity_poly.entity_id
_entity_poly.type
_entity_poly.pdbx_seq_one_letter_code
_entity_poly.pdbx_strand_id
1 'polypeptide(L)'
;MSDTSSSANEDRGPLLSILIPVYNEQAYLARIVRRVIDAPLPGNLRRELILVNDASKDRTAEVMEQLRQQWPDLIRVFHQNPNQGKGAAIRRAIKEMSGDYAIIQDADLEYDPNDYPSVLTPLLEGYADAVYGSRFATRTMRRVLFYHHKLGNLFLTHLSNFTTGYDLTDMETCYKAFRGEILKSIPLRSNRFGIEPEITAKIAKRGLTVYEVPISYHGRRYSEGKKIGWKDGFSAIYTILKYWLIDDCWDAEQLHATRLLRTMEYSRNFTRRITKVILPFLGTKIAEVGAGIGTIARALPQRERLLLTDSEDRPLRILKNSYDGNAVVEVHRFDPAPGEKTTDSDALETGGDIPTDGDIPTDNDTVLFYNQLQKYRDPAAVLRRLKTLLADDGRLIVTVPSHPFLFGKIDQEMGNLRRYTREGLRRVLEEAGFEVETFVSYNRPGFGPTFWWKLTGAQEPGRWLMKLYDFTFPLTYQVRRVFPLPGTCLIAAARPAAKKS
;
A
#
# COMPACT_ATOMS: atom_id res chain seq x y z
N MET A 1 -39.69 -14.82 -17.19
CA MET A 1 -38.67 -14.27 -18.08
C MET A 1 -37.49 -13.93 -17.18
N SER A 2 -36.55 -14.85 -17.15
CA SER A 2 -35.42 -14.90 -16.21
C SER A 2 -34.30 -13.99 -16.67
N ASP A 3 -33.69 -13.28 -15.69
CA ASP A 3 -32.51 -12.45 -15.80
C ASP A 3 -31.33 -13.19 -16.43
N THR A 4 -30.92 -12.77 -17.61
CA THR A 4 -29.71 -13.21 -18.33
C THR A 4 -28.68 -12.12 -18.51
N SER A 5 -28.59 -11.15 -17.58
CA SER A 5 -27.64 -10.02 -17.67
C SER A 5 -26.40 -10.11 -16.78
N SER A 6 -26.26 -11.18 -15.95
CA SER A 6 -25.15 -11.32 -14.99
C SER A 6 -23.93 -12.12 -15.51
N SER A 7 -24.07 -12.91 -16.57
CA SER A 7 -23.02 -13.87 -16.98
C SER A 7 -22.06 -13.38 -18.10
N ALA A 8 -22.19 -12.15 -18.58
CA ALA A 8 -21.42 -11.66 -19.72
C ALA A 8 -20.07 -10.97 -19.36
N ASN A 9 -19.75 -10.83 -18.06
CA ASN A 9 -18.55 -10.09 -17.63
C ASN A 9 -17.39 -10.96 -17.12
N GLU A 10 -17.63 -12.26 -16.87
CA GLU A 10 -16.61 -13.18 -16.31
C GLU A 10 -15.61 -13.75 -17.33
N ASP A 11 -15.83 -13.56 -18.64
CA ASP A 11 -15.00 -14.16 -19.71
C ASP A 11 -14.02 -13.15 -20.38
N ARG A 12 -13.87 -11.93 -19.86
CA ARG A 12 -12.96 -10.93 -20.41
C ARG A 12 -11.74 -10.79 -19.50
N GLY A 13 -10.59 -11.36 -19.94
CA GLY A 13 -9.30 -11.24 -19.23
C GLY A 13 -8.97 -9.80 -18.77
N PRO A 14 -8.02 -9.62 -17.83
CA PRO A 14 -7.70 -8.33 -17.21
C PRO A 14 -7.27 -7.28 -18.26
N LEU A 15 -7.44 -6.00 -17.93
CA LEU A 15 -7.22 -4.88 -18.83
C LEU A 15 -5.94 -4.11 -18.48
N LEU A 16 -5.09 -3.86 -19.47
CA LEU A 16 -3.93 -2.98 -19.39
C LEU A 16 -4.25 -1.60 -19.97
N SER A 17 -4.16 -0.55 -19.16
CA SER A 17 -4.19 0.84 -19.64
C SER A 17 -2.78 1.31 -20.00
N ILE A 18 -2.57 1.67 -21.26
CA ILE A 18 -1.31 2.22 -21.76
C ILE A 18 -1.45 3.74 -21.82
N LEU A 19 -0.73 4.43 -20.90
CA LEU A 19 -0.85 5.88 -20.70
C LEU A 19 0.19 6.61 -21.54
N ILE A 20 -0.25 7.35 -22.56
CA ILE A 20 0.62 8.00 -23.55
C ILE A 20 0.47 9.52 -23.47
N PRO A 21 1.36 10.22 -22.74
CA PRO A 21 1.44 11.69 -22.79
C PRO A 21 2.06 12.12 -24.13
N VAL A 22 1.41 13.07 -24.81
CA VAL A 22 1.81 13.49 -26.17
C VAL A 22 1.99 15.00 -26.24
N TYR A 23 3.14 15.47 -26.76
CA TYR A 23 3.40 16.87 -27.03
C TYR A 23 4.35 17.07 -28.21
N ASN A 24 3.87 17.62 -29.33
CA ASN A 24 4.63 17.85 -30.57
C ASN A 24 5.35 16.60 -31.07
N GLU A 25 4.60 15.53 -31.33
CA GLU A 25 5.11 14.23 -31.80
C GLU A 25 4.43 13.77 -33.10
N GLN A 26 4.02 14.71 -33.97
CA GLN A 26 3.36 14.39 -35.25
C GLN A 26 4.11 13.38 -36.11
N ALA A 27 5.45 13.38 -36.05
CA ALA A 27 6.31 12.52 -36.87
C ALA A 27 6.39 11.06 -36.37
N TYR A 28 6.18 10.84 -35.08
CA TYR A 28 6.45 9.54 -34.44
C TYR A 28 5.18 8.88 -33.87
N LEU A 29 4.14 9.65 -33.54
CA LEU A 29 2.97 9.17 -32.82
C LEU A 29 2.27 7.99 -33.50
N ALA A 30 1.97 8.08 -34.77
CA ALA A 30 1.29 6.99 -35.49
C ALA A 30 2.11 5.68 -35.50
N ARG A 31 3.42 5.82 -35.54
CA ARG A 31 4.35 4.69 -35.56
C ARG A 31 4.46 4.02 -34.20
N ILE A 32 4.57 4.80 -33.12
CA ILE A 32 4.61 4.22 -31.75
C ILE A 32 3.28 3.59 -31.38
N VAL A 33 2.15 4.21 -31.69
CA VAL A 33 0.80 3.66 -31.43
C VAL A 33 0.64 2.30 -32.13
N ARG A 34 1.05 2.19 -33.38
CA ARG A 34 1.02 0.90 -34.09
C ARG A 34 1.88 -0.14 -33.39
N ARG A 35 3.13 0.19 -33.01
CA ARG A 35 4.00 -0.71 -32.26
C ARG A 35 3.41 -1.16 -30.92
N VAL A 36 2.71 -0.25 -30.24
CA VAL A 36 2.00 -0.55 -28.97
C VAL A 36 0.84 -1.51 -29.23
N ILE A 37 0.09 -1.33 -30.33
CA ILE A 37 -1.01 -2.24 -30.69
C ILE A 37 -0.49 -3.64 -31.06
N ASP A 38 0.61 -3.71 -31.80
CA ASP A 38 1.21 -4.96 -32.28
C ASP A 38 2.06 -5.66 -31.20
N ALA A 39 2.37 -4.98 -30.10
CA ALA A 39 3.23 -5.51 -29.04
C ALA A 39 2.63 -6.76 -28.36
N PRO A 40 3.45 -7.78 -28.04
CA PRO A 40 2.97 -8.93 -27.30
C PRO A 40 2.57 -8.55 -25.87
N LEU A 41 1.48 -9.14 -25.38
CA LEU A 41 1.08 -9.04 -23.98
C LEU A 41 1.13 -10.43 -23.33
N PRO A 42 1.55 -10.53 -22.06
CA PRO A 42 1.56 -11.81 -21.35
C PRO A 42 0.13 -12.24 -20.98
N GLY A 43 -0.10 -13.56 -21.00
CA GLY A 43 -1.40 -14.12 -20.64
C GLY A 43 -2.52 -13.69 -21.60
N ASN A 44 -3.72 -13.48 -21.04
CA ASN A 44 -4.92 -13.03 -21.73
C ASN A 44 -5.20 -11.53 -21.53
N LEU A 45 -4.18 -10.71 -21.25
CA LEU A 45 -4.34 -9.27 -21.07
C LEU A 45 -4.93 -8.60 -22.32
N ARG A 46 -6.00 -7.84 -22.10
CA ARG A 46 -6.52 -6.88 -23.09
C ARG A 46 -5.82 -5.54 -22.91
N ARG A 47 -5.93 -4.63 -23.86
CA ARG A 47 -5.33 -3.30 -23.77
C ARG A 47 -6.34 -2.21 -24.07
N GLU A 48 -6.16 -1.03 -23.49
CA GLU A 48 -6.69 0.26 -23.92
C GLU A 48 -5.54 1.26 -24.01
N LEU A 49 -5.59 2.19 -24.94
CA LEU A 49 -4.61 3.25 -25.12
C LEU A 49 -5.26 4.60 -24.76
N ILE A 50 -4.66 5.30 -23.81
CA ILE A 50 -5.12 6.62 -23.37
C ILE A 50 -4.09 7.66 -23.80
N LEU A 51 -4.39 8.37 -24.85
CA LEU A 51 -3.55 9.41 -25.42
C LEU A 51 -3.98 10.77 -24.86
N VAL A 52 -3.06 11.50 -24.26
CA VAL A 52 -3.31 12.84 -23.72
C VAL A 52 -2.44 13.88 -24.42
N ASN A 53 -3.04 14.71 -25.23
CA ASN A 53 -2.38 15.85 -25.91
C ASN A 53 -2.20 17.02 -24.95
N ASP A 54 -0.97 17.40 -24.68
CA ASP A 54 -0.62 18.52 -23.79
C ASP A 54 -0.48 19.83 -24.58
N ALA A 55 -1.53 20.24 -25.31
CA ALA A 55 -1.59 21.44 -26.15
C ALA A 55 -0.46 21.51 -27.19
N SER A 56 -0.30 20.46 -27.99
CA SER A 56 0.65 20.43 -29.11
C SER A 56 0.37 21.57 -30.10
N LYS A 57 1.45 22.12 -30.66
CA LYS A 57 1.41 23.27 -31.60
C LYS A 57 1.55 22.83 -33.07
N ASP A 58 1.86 21.57 -33.30
CA ASP A 58 1.97 20.93 -34.59
C ASP A 58 0.71 20.11 -34.93
N ARG A 59 0.74 19.29 -35.96
CA ARG A 59 -0.41 18.47 -36.37
C ARG A 59 -0.64 17.22 -35.49
N THR A 60 -0.03 17.14 -34.32
CA THR A 60 -0.19 15.99 -33.39
C THR A 60 -1.66 15.73 -33.05
N ALA A 61 -2.45 16.79 -32.81
CA ALA A 61 -3.86 16.65 -32.47
C ALA A 61 -4.65 15.96 -33.60
N GLU A 62 -4.39 16.35 -34.87
CA GLU A 62 -5.01 15.74 -36.04
C GLU A 62 -4.66 14.27 -36.16
N VAL A 63 -3.37 13.92 -35.93
CA VAL A 63 -2.91 12.52 -35.96
C VAL A 63 -3.59 11.69 -34.86
N MET A 64 -3.77 12.24 -33.65
CA MET A 64 -4.47 11.57 -32.57
C MET A 64 -5.92 11.25 -32.92
N GLU A 65 -6.65 12.19 -33.50
CA GLU A 65 -8.02 11.96 -33.89
C GLU A 65 -8.16 10.95 -35.03
N GLN A 66 -7.22 10.95 -36.02
CA GLN A 66 -7.15 9.92 -37.03
C GLN A 66 -6.92 8.51 -36.44
N LEU A 67 -6.03 8.39 -35.47
CA LEU A 67 -5.78 7.14 -34.77
C LEU A 67 -7.01 6.67 -33.97
N ARG A 68 -7.72 7.58 -33.30
CA ARG A 68 -8.97 7.27 -32.60
C ARG A 68 -10.06 6.79 -33.56
N GLN A 69 -10.18 7.40 -34.75
CA GLN A 69 -11.15 6.96 -35.77
C GLN A 69 -10.80 5.58 -36.33
N GLN A 70 -9.50 5.27 -36.45
CA GLN A 70 -9.03 3.96 -36.96
C GLN A 70 -9.22 2.82 -35.96
N TRP A 71 -9.13 3.11 -34.64
CA TRP A 71 -9.29 2.14 -33.56
C TRP A 71 -10.20 2.68 -32.43
N PRO A 72 -11.50 2.87 -32.69
CA PRO A 72 -12.42 3.55 -31.78
C PRO A 72 -12.65 2.80 -30.46
N ASP A 73 -12.58 1.47 -30.48
CA ASP A 73 -12.77 0.63 -29.29
C ASP A 73 -11.50 0.47 -28.44
N LEU A 74 -10.35 0.90 -28.99
CA LEU A 74 -9.04 0.69 -28.37
C LEU A 74 -8.41 2.00 -27.90
N ILE A 75 -8.61 3.10 -28.62
CA ILE A 75 -7.94 4.38 -28.40
C ILE A 75 -8.91 5.44 -27.88
N ARG A 76 -8.56 6.01 -26.74
CA ARG A 76 -9.24 7.17 -26.15
C ARG A 76 -8.31 8.37 -26.19
N VAL A 77 -8.80 9.52 -26.67
CA VAL A 77 -8.03 10.75 -26.86
C VAL A 77 -8.57 11.85 -25.96
N PHE A 78 -7.65 12.56 -25.30
CA PHE A 78 -7.98 13.72 -24.47
C PHE A 78 -7.04 14.87 -24.79
N HIS A 79 -7.58 16.10 -24.77
CA HIS A 79 -6.81 17.31 -25.02
C HIS A 79 -6.77 18.20 -23.78
N GLN A 80 -5.58 18.70 -23.45
CA GLN A 80 -5.38 19.73 -22.44
C GLN A 80 -5.16 21.08 -23.09
N ASN A 81 -5.61 22.14 -22.45
CA ASN A 81 -5.35 23.52 -22.83
C ASN A 81 -5.37 24.41 -21.56
N PRO A 82 -4.31 25.16 -21.24
CA PRO A 82 -3.02 25.25 -21.94
C PRO A 82 -2.10 24.05 -21.70
N ASN A 83 -0.87 24.10 -22.27
CA ASN A 83 0.20 23.14 -21.97
C ASN A 83 0.53 23.16 -20.48
N GLN A 84 0.48 22.01 -19.83
CA GLN A 84 0.72 21.85 -18.40
C GLN A 84 1.94 20.95 -18.08
N GLY A 85 2.45 20.22 -19.07
CA GLY A 85 3.62 19.35 -18.96
C GLY A 85 3.29 17.86 -18.82
N LYS A 86 4.32 17.02 -19.04
CA LYS A 86 4.22 15.54 -19.06
C LYS A 86 3.49 14.99 -17.84
N GLY A 87 3.84 15.44 -16.64
CA GLY A 87 3.22 14.95 -15.39
C GLY A 87 1.72 15.26 -15.33
N ALA A 88 1.28 16.42 -15.82
CA ALA A 88 -0.15 16.76 -15.90
C ALA A 88 -0.89 15.86 -16.90
N ALA A 89 -0.27 15.56 -18.04
CA ALA A 89 -0.84 14.64 -19.03
C ALA A 89 -0.94 13.20 -18.47
N ILE A 90 0.06 12.73 -17.74
CA ILE A 90 0.02 11.42 -17.07
C ILE A 90 -1.10 11.39 -16.01
N ARG A 91 -1.23 12.43 -15.16
CA ARG A 91 -2.34 12.50 -14.18
C ARG A 91 -3.71 12.50 -14.84
N ARG A 92 -3.87 13.17 -15.98
CA ARG A 92 -5.11 13.11 -16.76
C ARG A 92 -5.35 11.69 -17.27
N ALA A 93 -4.33 11.02 -17.80
CA ALA A 93 -4.45 9.64 -18.27
C ALA A 93 -4.84 8.68 -17.14
N ILE A 94 -4.23 8.83 -15.93
CA ILE A 94 -4.58 8.04 -14.75
C ILE A 94 -6.05 8.22 -14.34
N LYS A 95 -6.57 9.44 -14.43
CA LYS A 95 -7.98 9.71 -14.12
C LYS A 95 -8.92 9.01 -15.10
N GLU A 96 -8.52 8.88 -16.35
CA GLU A 96 -9.33 8.31 -17.43
C GLU A 96 -9.15 6.80 -17.62
N MET A 97 -8.13 6.20 -17.02
CA MET A 97 -7.86 4.77 -17.18
C MET A 97 -8.91 3.89 -16.51
N SER A 98 -9.20 2.75 -17.13
CA SER A 98 -10.11 1.72 -16.59
C SER A 98 -9.42 0.40 -16.26
N GLY A 99 -8.17 0.22 -16.70
CA GLY A 99 -7.44 -1.04 -16.58
C GLY A 99 -7.08 -1.46 -15.15
N ASP A 100 -7.01 -2.78 -14.97
CA ASP A 100 -6.51 -3.45 -13.77
C ASP A 100 -5.01 -3.22 -13.57
N TYR A 101 -4.31 -3.01 -14.68
CA TYR A 101 -2.89 -2.64 -14.76
C TYR A 101 -2.71 -1.39 -15.61
N ALA A 102 -1.62 -0.69 -15.36
CA ALA A 102 -1.24 0.49 -16.13
C ALA A 102 0.24 0.50 -16.45
N ILE A 103 0.62 0.99 -17.62
CA ILE A 103 2.01 1.29 -18.00
C ILE A 103 2.10 2.67 -18.63
N ILE A 104 3.15 3.42 -18.31
CA ILE A 104 3.44 4.70 -18.92
C ILE A 104 4.31 4.47 -20.15
N GLN A 105 3.89 4.98 -21.31
CA GLN A 105 4.57 4.88 -22.60
C GLN A 105 4.84 6.27 -23.16
N ASP A 106 6.10 6.62 -23.38
CA ASP A 106 6.42 7.87 -24.11
C ASP A 106 6.05 7.76 -25.59
N ALA A 107 5.60 8.89 -26.17
CA ALA A 107 5.15 8.97 -27.55
C ALA A 107 6.29 8.96 -28.59
N ASP A 108 7.54 8.78 -28.16
CA ASP A 108 8.76 9.02 -28.93
C ASP A 108 9.49 7.72 -29.25
N LEU A 109 9.40 6.82 -29.79
CA LEU A 109 10.15 5.62 -30.20
C LEU A 109 11.44 5.28 -29.40
N GLU A 110 11.71 5.97 -28.27
CA GLU A 110 12.89 5.67 -27.44
C GLU A 110 12.75 4.36 -26.66
N TYR A 111 11.54 4.02 -26.24
CA TYR A 111 11.21 2.77 -25.54
C TYR A 111 10.56 1.77 -26.49
N ASP A 112 10.81 0.48 -26.26
CA ASP A 112 10.30 -0.60 -27.09
C ASP A 112 9.12 -1.32 -26.44
N PRO A 113 7.89 -1.28 -27.04
CA PRO A 113 6.73 -2.02 -26.51
C PRO A 113 6.91 -3.56 -26.49
N ASN A 114 7.89 -4.12 -27.20
CA ASN A 114 8.22 -5.52 -27.08
C ASN A 114 8.76 -5.92 -25.70
N ASP A 115 9.10 -4.95 -24.85
CA ASP A 115 9.51 -5.18 -23.47
C ASP A 115 8.32 -5.33 -22.50
N TYR A 116 7.08 -5.09 -22.93
CA TYR A 116 5.88 -5.23 -22.10
C TYR A 116 5.79 -6.55 -21.35
N PRO A 117 6.05 -7.72 -21.97
CA PRO A 117 5.99 -8.97 -21.22
C PRO A 117 6.92 -8.98 -20.01
N SER A 118 8.16 -8.53 -20.13
CA SER A 118 9.12 -8.52 -19.02
C SER A 118 8.74 -7.52 -17.91
N VAL A 119 8.12 -6.38 -18.28
CA VAL A 119 7.68 -5.36 -17.34
C VAL A 119 6.39 -5.77 -16.60
N LEU A 120 5.47 -6.48 -17.27
CA LEU A 120 4.16 -6.82 -16.73
C LEU A 120 4.14 -8.13 -15.94
N THR A 121 5.01 -9.10 -16.27
CA THR A 121 5.05 -10.41 -15.62
C THR A 121 5.11 -10.32 -14.08
N PRO A 122 6.00 -9.53 -13.45
CA PRO A 122 6.04 -9.47 -11.98
C PRO A 122 4.76 -8.92 -11.34
N LEU A 123 3.99 -8.08 -12.05
CA LEU A 123 2.69 -7.60 -11.59
C LEU A 123 1.62 -8.69 -11.67
N LEU A 124 1.60 -9.44 -12.77
CA LEU A 124 0.62 -10.50 -13.02
C LEU A 124 0.80 -11.68 -12.09
N GLU A 125 2.05 -12.05 -11.81
CA GLU A 125 2.41 -13.12 -10.88
C GLU A 125 2.28 -12.70 -9.40
N GLY A 126 1.94 -11.44 -9.14
CA GLY A 126 1.72 -10.95 -7.78
C GLY A 126 2.99 -10.60 -6.98
N TYR A 127 4.18 -10.71 -7.59
CA TYR A 127 5.45 -10.36 -6.92
C TYR A 127 5.62 -8.86 -6.68
N ALA A 128 5.04 -8.01 -7.52
CA ALA A 128 5.25 -6.56 -7.47
C ALA A 128 3.94 -5.78 -7.41
N ASP A 129 4.00 -4.62 -6.74
CA ASP A 129 2.99 -3.56 -6.79
C ASP A 129 3.29 -2.57 -7.92
N ALA A 130 4.59 -2.39 -8.22
CA ALA A 130 5.09 -1.58 -9.31
C ALA A 130 6.35 -2.20 -9.94
N VAL A 131 6.54 -2.02 -11.25
CA VAL A 131 7.72 -2.49 -11.97
C VAL A 131 8.35 -1.34 -12.75
N TYR A 132 9.65 -1.18 -12.61
CA TYR A 132 10.45 -0.18 -13.32
C TYR A 132 11.29 -0.86 -14.39
N GLY A 133 11.26 -0.31 -15.59
CA GLY A 133 12.16 -0.74 -16.67
C GLY A 133 13.48 0.01 -16.57
N SER A 134 14.60 -0.67 -16.32
CA SER A 134 15.92 -0.03 -16.26
C SER A 134 16.63 -0.01 -17.59
N ARG A 135 17.11 1.15 -18.00
CA ARG A 135 18.01 1.36 -19.14
C ARG A 135 19.45 0.95 -18.82
N PHE A 136 19.77 0.77 -17.53
CA PHE A 136 21.12 0.49 -17.03
C PHE A 136 21.30 -0.92 -16.49
N ALA A 137 20.24 -1.66 -16.23
CA ALA A 137 20.30 -3.07 -15.87
C ALA A 137 20.92 -3.89 -17.01
N THR A 138 21.57 -4.98 -16.64
CA THR A 138 22.37 -5.77 -17.59
C THR A 138 21.49 -6.47 -18.63
N ARG A 139 21.66 -6.12 -19.91
CA ARG A 139 21.15 -6.82 -21.08
C ARG A 139 22.31 -7.19 -22.01
N THR A 140 22.06 -8.16 -22.87
CA THR A 140 23.05 -8.61 -23.87
C THR A 140 23.46 -7.50 -24.84
N MET A 141 22.58 -6.52 -25.13
CA MET A 141 22.87 -5.42 -26.06
C MET A 141 22.18 -4.12 -25.57
N ARG A 142 22.91 -3.01 -25.56
CA ARG A 142 22.38 -1.68 -25.28
C ARG A 142 23.03 -0.60 -26.14
N ARG A 143 22.30 0.47 -26.46
CA ARG A 143 22.88 1.67 -27.09
C ARG A 143 23.74 2.41 -26.08
N VAL A 144 24.98 2.78 -26.49
CA VAL A 144 25.87 3.60 -25.65
C VAL A 144 25.33 5.04 -25.61
N LEU A 145 25.06 5.54 -24.40
CA LEU A 145 24.60 6.90 -24.16
C LEU A 145 25.76 7.86 -23.95
N PHE A 146 25.50 9.18 -24.07
CA PHE A 146 26.48 10.19 -23.69
C PHE A 146 26.80 10.11 -22.20
N TYR A 147 28.10 10.11 -21.87
CA TYR A 147 28.59 9.86 -20.52
C TYR A 147 27.99 10.80 -19.45
N HIS A 148 27.95 12.12 -19.74
CA HIS A 148 27.41 13.11 -18.81
C HIS A 148 25.91 12.96 -18.54
N HIS A 149 25.12 12.50 -19.51
CA HIS A 149 23.69 12.18 -19.27
C HIS A 149 23.53 10.98 -18.35
N LYS A 150 24.39 9.96 -18.55
CA LYS A 150 24.41 8.80 -17.66
C LYS A 150 24.79 9.22 -16.25
N LEU A 151 25.82 10.08 -16.09
CA LEU A 151 26.28 10.56 -14.79
C LEU A 151 25.20 11.38 -14.07
N GLY A 152 24.50 12.27 -14.77
CA GLY A 152 23.38 13.02 -14.22
C GLY A 152 22.23 12.12 -13.74
N ASN A 153 21.85 11.11 -14.55
CA ASN A 153 20.83 10.15 -14.16
C ASN A 153 21.25 9.31 -12.94
N LEU A 154 22.49 8.80 -12.91
CA LEU A 154 23.03 8.07 -11.77
C LEU A 154 23.01 8.92 -10.49
N PHE A 155 23.40 10.20 -10.57
CA PHE A 155 23.34 11.11 -9.42
C PHE A 155 21.90 11.25 -8.90
N LEU A 156 20.91 11.50 -9.76
CA LEU A 156 19.51 11.61 -9.38
C LEU A 156 18.98 10.29 -8.80
N THR A 157 19.34 9.15 -9.40
CA THR A 157 18.95 7.83 -8.91
C THR A 157 19.54 7.55 -7.53
N HIS A 158 20.84 7.82 -7.30
CA HIS A 158 21.45 7.65 -5.97
C HIS A 158 20.85 8.57 -4.92
N LEU A 159 20.57 9.84 -5.27
CA LEU A 159 19.89 10.76 -4.36
C LEU A 159 18.47 10.26 -4.00
N SER A 160 17.74 9.75 -4.99
CA SER A 160 16.43 9.13 -4.78
C SER A 160 16.55 7.89 -3.89
N ASN A 161 17.48 6.98 -4.16
CA ASN A 161 17.71 5.77 -3.35
C ASN A 161 18.04 6.14 -1.89
N PHE A 162 18.88 7.13 -1.67
CA PHE A 162 19.20 7.62 -0.32
C PHE A 162 17.96 8.13 0.43
N THR A 163 17.03 8.83 -0.26
CA THR A 163 15.85 9.41 0.38
C THR A 163 14.69 8.41 0.52
N THR A 164 14.60 7.41 -0.35
CA THR A 164 13.51 6.42 -0.40
C THR A 164 13.85 5.11 0.31
N GLY A 165 15.14 4.75 0.35
CA GLY A 165 15.60 3.45 0.84
C GLY A 165 15.47 2.32 -0.19
N TYR A 166 15.08 2.61 -1.43
CA TYR A 166 15.14 1.66 -2.54
C TYR A 166 16.55 1.55 -3.11
N ASP A 167 16.83 0.48 -3.84
CA ASP A 167 18.08 0.25 -4.57
C ASP A 167 17.76 0.12 -6.07
N LEU A 168 17.28 1.23 -6.66
CA LEU A 168 16.98 1.32 -8.09
C LEU A 168 18.26 1.61 -8.88
N THR A 169 18.35 1.11 -10.10
CA THR A 169 19.42 1.47 -11.05
C THR A 169 19.01 2.60 -12.00
N ASP A 170 17.69 2.83 -12.19
CA ASP A 170 17.16 3.86 -13.11
C ASP A 170 15.83 4.47 -12.62
N MET A 171 15.88 5.43 -11.73
CA MET A 171 14.70 6.12 -11.21
C MET A 171 13.98 6.96 -12.27
N GLU A 172 14.72 7.56 -13.21
CA GLU A 172 14.20 8.48 -14.24
C GLU A 172 13.61 7.76 -15.47
N THR A 173 13.49 6.43 -15.45
CA THR A 173 12.87 5.67 -16.54
C THR A 173 11.40 6.08 -16.73
N CYS A 174 10.95 6.15 -17.99
CA CYS A 174 9.52 6.29 -18.28
C CYS A 174 8.75 4.98 -18.06
N TYR A 175 9.34 3.85 -18.44
CA TYR A 175 8.69 2.55 -18.28
C TYR A 175 8.49 2.20 -16.80
N LYS A 176 7.33 2.61 -16.32
CA LYS A 176 6.82 2.26 -15.01
C LYS A 176 5.45 1.63 -15.18
N ALA A 177 5.29 0.41 -14.71
CA ALA A 177 4.03 -0.29 -14.69
C ALA A 177 3.54 -0.49 -13.26
N PHE A 178 2.22 -0.51 -13.09
CA PHE A 178 1.56 -0.53 -11.78
C PHE A 178 0.30 -1.38 -11.82
N ARG A 179 -0.14 -1.87 -10.67
CA ARG A 179 -1.54 -2.22 -10.47
C ARG A 179 -2.40 -0.96 -10.60
N GLY A 180 -3.51 -1.05 -11.34
CA GLY A 180 -4.35 0.11 -11.66
C GLY A 180 -4.90 0.82 -10.42
N GLU A 181 -5.40 0.07 -9.46
CA GLU A 181 -5.88 0.60 -8.17
C GLU A 181 -4.81 1.38 -7.41
N ILE A 182 -3.57 0.87 -7.40
CA ILE A 182 -2.44 1.53 -6.72
C ILE A 182 -2.13 2.87 -7.40
N LEU A 183 -2.00 2.88 -8.72
CA LEU A 183 -1.66 4.10 -9.45
C LEU A 183 -2.75 5.17 -9.30
N LYS A 184 -4.04 4.80 -9.38
CA LYS A 184 -5.18 5.71 -9.14
C LYS A 184 -5.18 6.29 -7.74
N SER A 185 -4.73 5.52 -6.75
CA SER A 185 -4.74 5.94 -5.35
C SER A 185 -3.58 6.86 -4.95
N ILE A 186 -2.57 7.07 -5.82
CA ILE A 186 -1.44 7.97 -5.52
C ILE A 186 -1.78 9.40 -5.91
N PRO A 187 -1.87 10.35 -4.95
CA PRO A 187 -2.17 11.76 -5.25
C PRO A 187 -0.96 12.46 -5.89
N LEU A 188 -0.81 12.36 -7.20
CA LEU A 188 0.28 13.00 -7.95
C LEU A 188 0.00 14.48 -8.17
N ARG A 189 1.03 15.34 -8.05
CA ARG A 189 0.91 16.80 -8.14
C ARG A 189 1.87 17.44 -9.16
N SER A 190 2.98 16.80 -9.47
CA SER A 190 3.97 17.33 -10.41
C SER A 190 3.40 17.45 -11.82
N ASN A 191 3.65 18.59 -12.45
CA ASN A 191 3.12 18.88 -13.79
C ASN A 191 4.11 18.52 -14.90
N ARG A 192 5.42 18.55 -14.62
CA ARG A 192 6.49 18.33 -15.60
C ARG A 192 7.31 17.08 -15.26
N PHE A 193 8.62 17.09 -15.51
CA PHE A 193 9.55 15.99 -15.26
C PHE A 193 9.83 15.71 -13.76
N GLY A 194 9.15 16.37 -12.83
CA GLY A 194 9.14 15.96 -11.43
C GLY A 194 8.22 14.76 -11.15
N ILE A 195 7.51 14.25 -12.15
CA ILE A 195 6.57 13.14 -11.96
C ILE A 195 7.28 11.83 -11.61
N GLU A 196 8.43 11.53 -12.24
CA GLU A 196 9.21 10.34 -12.01
C GLU A 196 9.73 10.26 -10.55
N PRO A 197 10.44 11.29 -10.02
CA PRO A 197 10.86 11.27 -8.62
C PRO A 197 9.68 11.37 -7.63
N GLU A 198 8.59 12.07 -7.98
CA GLU A 198 7.40 12.11 -7.13
C GLU A 198 6.75 10.73 -6.96
N ILE A 199 6.51 10.02 -8.07
CA ILE A 199 5.96 8.65 -8.03
C ILE A 199 6.87 7.76 -7.18
N THR A 200 8.18 7.79 -7.42
CA THR A 200 9.15 6.97 -6.71
C THR A 200 9.16 7.25 -5.21
N ALA A 201 9.16 8.52 -4.81
CA ALA A 201 9.10 8.88 -3.39
C ALA A 201 7.78 8.43 -2.73
N LYS A 202 6.65 8.56 -3.43
CA LYS A 202 5.34 8.21 -2.88
C LYS A 202 5.12 6.70 -2.77
N ILE A 203 5.55 5.91 -3.75
CA ILE A 203 5.48 4.45 -3.66
C ILE A 203 6.41 3.91 -2.56
N ALA A 204 7.61 4.49 -2.39
CA ALA A 204 8.52 4.12 -1.32
C ALA A 204 7.93 4.46 0.06
N LYS A 205 7.31 5.63 0.22
CA LYS A 205 6.62 6.01 1.45
C LYS A 205 5.41 5.12 1.75
N ARG A 206 4.79 4.56 0.74
CA ARG A 206 3.74 3.56 0.89
C ARG A 206 4.29 2.16 1.20
N GLY A 207 5.64 1.96 1.13
CA GLY A 207 6.31 0.67 1.30
C GLY A 207 5.83 -0.36 0.27
N LEU A 208 5.55 0.07 -0.97
CA LEU A 208 5.13 -0.82 -2.04
C LEU A 208 6.31 -1.68 -2.50
N THR A 209 6.01 -2.90 -2.94
CA THR A 209 7.01 -3.80 -3.50
C THR A 209 7.32 -3.38 -4.94
N VAL A 210 8.57 -3.00 -5.21
CA VAL A 210 9.03 -2.59 -6.53
C VAL A 210 10.03 -3.59 -7.08
N TYR A 211 9.80 -4.02 -8.32
CA TYR A 211 10.75 -4.81 -9.09
C TYR A 211 11.36 -3.96 -10.19
N GLU A 212 12.60 -4.25 -10.57
CA GLU A 212 13.28 -3.60 -11.67
C GLU A 212 13.68 -4.65 -12.71
N VAL A 213 13.35 -4.39 -13.98
CA VAL A 213 13.64 -5.29 -15.09
C VAL A 213 14.43 -4.57 -16.18
N PRO A 214 15.35 -5.24 -16.89
CA PRO A 214 16.08 -4.62 -17.99
C PRO A 214 15.16 -4.35 -19.18
N ILE A 215 15.30 -3.18 -19.82
CA ILE A 215 14.54 -2.78 -21.00
C ILE A 215 15.43 -2.32 -22.16
N SER A 216 14.88 -2.32 -23.36
CA SER A 216 15.48 -1.76 -24.56
C SER A 216 15.31 -0.24 -24.57
N TYR A 217 16.38 0.49 -24.93
CA TYR A 217 16.34 1.93 -25.00
C TYR A 217 17.11 2.48 -26.21
N HIS A 218 16.44 3.26 -27.03
CA HIS A 218 16.96 3.83 -28.28
C HIS A 218 17.00 5.37 -28.23
N GLY A 219 17.74 5.92 -27.24
CA GLY A 219 17.76 7.35 -26.97
C GLY A 219 18.03 8.23 -28.20
N ARG A 220 17.26 9.31 -28.38
CA ARG A 220 17.38 10.29 -29.46
C ARG A 220 18.62 11.17 -29.29
N ARG A 221 19.17 11.65 -30.44
CA ARG A 221 20.23 12.68 -30.46
C ARG A 221 19.59 14.08 -30.28
N TYR A 222 20.39 15.07 -29.94
CA TYR A 222 19.92 16.46 -29.86
C TYR A 222 19.33 16.96 -31.19
N SER A 223 19.93 16.54 -32.33
CA SER A 223 19.43 16.81 -33.69
C SER A 223 18.07 16.18 -33.98
N GLU A 224 17.65 15.20 -33.18
CA GLU A 224 16.38 14.47 -33.29
C GLU A 224 15.33 15.00 -32.30
N GLY A 225 15.54 16.19 -31.69
CA GLY A 225 14.55 16.87 -30.87
C GLY A 225 14.50 16.49 -29.40
N LYS A 226 15.63 16.09 -28.79
CA LYS A 226 15.70 15.82 -27.35
C LYS A 226 15.32 17.07 -26.55
N LYS A 227 14.29 16.95 -25.70
CA LYS A 227 13.64 18.07 -24.99
C LYS A 227 14.15 18.30 -23.56
N ILE A 228 14.91 17.37 -22.97
CA ILE A 228 15.35 17.42 -21.57
C ILE A 228 16.62 18.28 -21.43
N GLY A 229 16.61 19.25 -20.52
CA GLY A 229 17.72 20.16 -20.24
C GLY A 229 18.19 20.14 -18.79
N TRP A 230 19.26 20.90 -18.48
CA TRP A 230 19.82 20.98 -17.12
C TRP A 230 18.83 21.53 -16.07
N LYS A 231 17.84 22.36 -16.49
CA LYS A 231 16.77 22.87 -15.61
C LYS A 231 15.88 21.76 -15.08
N ASP A 232 15.67 20.70 -15.88
CA ASP A 232 14.86 19.54 -15.47
C ASP A 232 15.59 18.73 -14.39
N GLY A 233 16.93 18.64 -14.44
CA GLY A 233 17.74 18.04 -13.40
C GLY A 233 17.59 18.74 -12.05
N PHE A 234 17.63 20.08 -12.02
CA PHE A 234 17.38 20.83 -10.77
C PHE A 234 15.96 20.67 -10.27
N SER A 235 14.98 20.60 -11.17
CA SER A 235 13.59 20.31 -10.82
C SER A 235 13.45 18.92 -10.19
N ALA A 236 14.17 17.92 -10.70
CA ALA A 236 14.18 16.58 -10.13
C ALA A 236 14.80 16.56 -8.72
N ILE A 237 15.95 17.22 -8.50
CA ILE A 237 16.57 17.37 -7.18
C ILE A 237 15.58 18.02 -6.20
N TYR A 238 14.99 19.15 -6.59
CA TYR A 238 13.99 19.82 -5.76
C TYR A 238 12.82 18.89 -5.40
N THR A 239 12.34 18.13 -6.37
CA THR A 239 11.20 17.21 -6.18
C THR A 239 11.58 16.05 -5.25
N ILE A 240 12.77 15.46 -5.39
CA ILE A 240 13.27 14.42 -4.48
C ILE A 240 13.32 14.95 -3.04
N LEU A 241 13.94 16.11 -2.82
CA LEU A 241 14.05 16.70 -1.49
C LEU A 241 12.70 17.13 -0.92
N LYS A 242 11.84 17.71 -1.76
CA LYS A 242 10.46 18.07 -1.39
C LYS A 242 9.70 16.86 -0.86
N TYR A 243 9.63 15.78 -1.62
CA TYR A 243 8.87 14.59 -1.24
C TYR A 243 9.61 13.69 -0.24
N TRP A 244 10.88 13.91 0.00
CA TRP A 244 11.56 13.37 1.18
C TRP A 244 10.99 13.98 2.47
N LEU A 245 10.77 15.30 2.48
CA LEU A 245 10.27 16.05 3.64
C LEU A 245 8.74 16.00 3.78
N ILE A 246 8.01 16.18 2.67
CA ILE A 246 6.55 16.24 2.66
C ILE A 246 5.96 14.84 2.52
N ASP A 247 4.99 14.54 3.38
CA ASP A 247 4.27 13.26 3.37
C ASP A 247 2.82 13.49 2.91
N ASP A 248 2.61 13.51 1.60
CA ASP A 248 1.32 13.62 0.93
C ASP A 248 1.07 12.46 -0.04
N CYS A 249 1.49 11.25 0.35
CA CYS A 249 1.41 10.07 -0.50
C CYS A 249 0.03 9.37 -0.49
N TRP A 250 -0.96 9.93 0.22
CA TRP A 250 -2.31 9.41 0.36
C TRP A 250 -3.35 10.48 0.02
N ASP A 251 -4.49 10.07 -0.55
CA ASP A 251 -5.66 10.93 -0.60
C ASP A 251 -6.35 11.01 0.75
N ALA A 252 -7.11 12.09 1.00
CA ALA A 252 -7.72 12.35 2.29
C ALA A 252 -8.63 11.21 2.76
N GLU A 253 -9.33 10.53 1.87
CA GLU A 253 -10.24 9.42 2.16
C GLU A 253 -9.52 8.10 2.49
N GLN A 254 -8.33 7.87 1.90
CA GLN A 254 -7.51 6.67 2.14
C GLN A 254 -6.49 6.86 3.28
N LEU A 255 -6.43 8.08 3.82
CA LEU A 255 -5.30 8.55 4.62
C LEU A 255 -5.15 7.84 5.97
N HIS A 256 -6.27 7.48 6.60
CA HIS A 256 -6.24 7.34 8.05
C HIS A 256 -5.82 5.97 8.57
N ALA A 257 -6.40 4.87 8.12
CA ALA A 257 -6.11 3.55 8.69
C ALA A 257 -4.73 2.99 8.26
N THR A 258 -4.41 3.05 6.97
CA THR A 258 -3.18 2.43 6.44
C THR A 258 -1.92 3.22 6.79
N ARG A 259 -1.98 4.55 6.84
CA ARG A 259 -0.84 5.41 7.19
C ARG A 259 -0.41 5.22 8.64
N LEU A 260 -1.38 5.14 9.55
CA LEU A 260 -1.08 4.97 10.97
C LEU A 260 -0.54 3.56 11.25
N LEU A 261 -1.09 2.50 10.63
CA LEU A 261 -0.55 1.15 10.72
C LEU A 261 0.92 1.10 10.27
N ARG A 262 1.28 1.78 9.17
CA ARG A 262 2.67 1.87 8.71
C ARG A 262 3.53 2.79 9.56
N THR A 263 2.96 3.85 10.12
CA THR A 263 3.69 4.70 11.07
C THR A 263 4.06 3.90 12.33
N MET A 264 3.23 2.95 12.73
CA MET A 264 3.53 2.00 13.80
C MET A 264 4.63 0.98 13.42
N GLU A 265 4.82 0.63 12.15
CA GLU A 265 5.95 -0.20 11.70
C GLU A 265 7.32 0.44 12.00
N TYR A 266 7.43 1.76 12.00
CA TYR A 266 8.66 2.46 12.41
C TYR A 266 8.93 2.37 13.92
N SER A 267 7.97 1.91 14.70
CA SER A 267 8.07 1.77 16.16
C SER A 267 8.56 0.36 16.55
N ARG A 268 9.73 -0.04 16.07
CA ARG A 268 10.31 -1.37 16.33
C ARG A 268 10.51 -1.65 17.81
N ASN A 269 10.95 -0.66 18.58
CA ASN A 269 11.14 -0.79 20.03
C ASN A 269 9.80 -0.94 20.76
N PHE A 270 8.79 -0.22 20.33
CA PHE A 270 7.44 -0.34 20.84
C PHE A 270 6.87 -1.76 20.56
N THR A 271 6.93 -2.21 19.31
CA THR A 271 6.44 -3.54 18.90
C THR A 271 7.18 -4.67 19.65
N ARG A 272 8.52 -4.62 19.71
CA ARG A 272 9.32 -5.60 20.45
C ARG A 272 8.98 -5.64 21.94
N ARG A 273 8.64 -4.52 22.53
CA ARG A 273 8.25 -4.46 23.95
C ARG A 273 6.86 -4.98 24.21
N ILE A 274 5.87 -4.64 23.38
CA ILE A 274 4.53 -5.20 23.56
C ILE A 274 4.55 -6.72 23.41
N THR A 275 5.30 -7.22 22.43
CA THR A 275 5.52 -8.68 22.28
C THR A 275 6.10 -9.30 23.55
N LYS A 276 7.10 -8.67 24.19
CA LYS A 276 7.64 -9.15 25.47
C LYS A 276 6.61 -9.15 26.59
N VAL A 277 5.65 -8.22 26.59
CA VAL A 277 4.59 -8.15 27.61
C VAL A 277 3.57 -9.27 27.42
N ILE A 278 3.22 -9.60 26.18
CA ILE A 278 2.23 -10.65 25.88
C ILE A 278 2.85 -12.04 25.88
N LEU A 279 4.17 -12.16 25.71
CA LEU A 279 4.90 -13.42 25.57
C LEU A 279 4.59 -14.47 26.67
N PRO A 280 4.46 -14.10 27.96
CA PRO A 280 4.13 -15.07 29.04
C PRO A 280 2.72 -15.70 28.88
N PHE A 281 1.87 -15.12 28.07
CA PHE A 281 0.48 -15.55 27.87
C PHE A 281 0.27 -16.30 26.55
N LEU A 282 1.31 -16.38 25.70
CA LEU A 282 1.25 -17.02 24.40
C LEU A 282 1.55 -18.51 24.49
N GLY A 283 0.71 -19.31 23.82
CA GLY A 283 0.95 -20.73 23.56
C GLY A 283 1.82 -20.97 22.32
N THR A 284 1.73 -22.15 21.73
CA THR A 284 2.46 -22.59 20.53
C THR A 284 1.68 -22.48 19.25
N LYS A 285 0.35 -22.57 19.32
CA LYS A 285 -0.59 -22.40 18.19
C LYS A 285 -1.32 -21.07 18.37
N ILE A 286 -0.92 -20.07 17.62
CA ILE A 286 -1.42 -18.70 17.76
C ILE A 286 -2.25 -18.30 16.55
N ALA A 287 -3.44 -17.75 16.79
CA ALA A 287 -4.23 -17.06 15.77
C ALA A 287 -4.21 -15.55 16.03
N GLU A 288 -3.67 -14.76 15.12
CA GLU A 288 -3.76 -13.28 15.14
C GLU A 288 -4.91 -12.84 14.24
N VAL A 289 -5.96 -12.27 14.84
CA VAL A 289 -7.15 -11.81 14.13
C VAL A 289 -7.08 -10.30 13.88
N GLY A 290 -7.28 -9.90 12.62
CA GLY A 290 -7.04 -8.54 12.17
C GLY A 290 -5.54 -8.22 12.16
N ALA A 291 -4.74 -9.14 11.59
CA ALA A 291 -3.28 -9.07 11.58
C ALA A 291 -2.73 -7.89 10.76
N GLY A 292 -3.56 -7.27 9.91
CA GLY A 292 -3.17 -6.16 9.05
C GLY A 292 -1.99 -6.57 8.16
N ILE A 293 -0.89 -5.83 8.26
CA ILE A 293 0.34 -6.13 7.51
C ILE A 293 1.33 -7.03 8.27
N GLY A 294 0.91 -7.68 9.37
CA GLY A 294 1.72 -8.61 10.15
C GLY A 294 2.73 -7.96 11.09
N THR A 295 2.46 -6.76 11.58
CA THR A 295 3.39 -6.01 12.45
C THR A 295 3.72 -6.75 13.75
N ILE A 296 2.72 -7.34 14.40
CA ILE A 296 2.92 -8.14 15.62
C ILE A 296 3.47 -9.52 15.26
N ALA A 297 2.89 -10.18 14.25
CA ALA A 297 3.33 -11.49 13.77
C ALA A 297 4.85 -11.57 13.53
N ARG A 298 5.44 -10.56 12.87
CA ARG A 298 6.90 -10.49 12.63
C ARG A 298 7.74 -10.38 13.90
N ALA A 299 7.17 -9.93 14.99
CA ALA A 299 7.87 -9.77 16.27
C ALA A 299 7.66 -10.96 17.21
N LEU A 300 6.77 -11.90 16.88
CA LEU A 300 6.56 -13.12 17.63
C LEU A 300 7.76 -14.07 17.43
N PRO A 301 8.20 -14.81 18.46
CA PRO A 301 9.19 -15.86 18.29
C PRO A 301 8.58 -17.03 17.52
N GLN A 302 9.44 -17.91 16.99
CA GLN A 302 9.01 -19.10 16.26
C GLN A 302 8.00 -19.94 17.07
N ARG A 303 6.94 -20.42 16.40
CA ARG A 303 5.80 -21.15 16.95
C ARG A 303 5.56 -22.44 16.16
N GLU A 304 4.73 -23.32 16.70
CA GLU A 304 4.29 -24.54 16.02
C GLU A 304 3.37 -24.19 14.85
N ARG A 305 2.41 -23.29 15.09
CA ARG A 305 1.52 -22.73 14.05
C ARG A 305 1.23 -21.26 14.33
N LEU A 306 1.24 -20.46 13.28
CA LEU A 306 0.84 -19.05 13.30
C LEU A 306 -0.24 -18.83 12.23
N LEU A 307 -1.49 -18.71 12.68
CA LEU A 307 -2.61 -18.37 11.83
C LEU A 307 -2.78 -16.85 11.80
N LEU A 308 -2.66 -16.26 10.61
CA LEU A 308 -2.85 -14.82 10.38
C LEU A 308 -4.16 -14.61 9.64
N THR A 309 -5.05 -13.80 10.22
CA THR A 309 -6.33 -13.53 9.56
C THR A 309 -6.61 -12.05 9.45
N ASP A 310 -7.34 -11.67 8.39
CA ASP A 310 -7.90 -10.34 8.22
C ASP A 310 -9.22 -10.42 7.43
N SER A 311 -10.04 -9.39 7.49
CA SER A 311 -11.29 -9.29 6.70
C SER A 311 -11.08 -8.64 5.34
N GLU A 312 -9.99 -7.87 5.16
CA GLU A 312 -9.71 -7.11 3.95
C GLU A 312 -8.74 -7.84 3.02
N ASP A 313 -8.97 -7.78 1.71
CA ASP A 313 -8.14 -8.42 0.68
C ASP A 313 -6.69 -7.94 0.68
N ARG A 314 -6.50 -6.64 0.89
CA ARG A 314 -5.17 -6.03 0.80
C ARG A 314 -4.22 -6.50 1.90
N PRO A 315 -4.59 -6.49 3.20
CA PRO A 315 -3.80 -7.12 4.25
C PRO A 315 -3.49 -8.59 3.97
N LEU A 316 -4.50 -9.36 3.56
CA LEU A 316 -4.34 -10.79 3.27
C LEU A 316 -3.31 -11.06 2.16
N ARG A 317 -3.32 -10.29 1.07
CA ARG A 317 -2.30 -10.39 0.02
C ARG A 317 -0.90 -10.04 0.54
N ILE A 318 -0.77 -9.00 1.36
CA ILE A 318 0.53 -8.62 1.96
C ILE A 318 1.04 -9.74 2.88
N LEU A 319 0.17 -10.32 3.69
CA LEU A 319 0.52 -11.43 4.58
C LEU A 319 0.93 -12.66 3.76
N LYS A 320 0.12 -13.08 2.77
CA LYS A 320 0.43 -14.23 1.91
C LYS A 320 1.81 -14.07 1.25
N ASN A 321 2.07 -12.91 0.63
CA ASN A 321 3.37 -12.64 0.00
C ASN A 321 4.54 -12.56 1.01
N SER A 322 4.29 -12.06 2.23
CA SER A 322 5.35 -11.92 3.25
C SER A 322 5.76 -13.23 3.88
N TYR A 323 4.89 -14.22 3.87
CA TYR A 323 5.09 -15.53 4.50
C TYR A 323 5.02 -16.70 3.51
N ASP A 324 5.08 -16.41 2.21
CA ASP A 324 5.10 -17.44 1.17
C ASP A 324 6.22 -18.45 1.41
N GLY A 325 5.91 -19.75 1.27
CA GLY A 325 6.84 -20.84 1.56
C GLY A 325 7.14 -21.09 3.05
N ASN A 326 6.53 -20.37 3.99
CA ASN A 326 6.70 -20.62 5.41
C ASN A 326 5.71 -21.67 5.92
N ALA A 327 6.19 -22.89 6.16
CA ALA A 327 5.36 -24.06 6.51
C ALA A 327 4.58 -23.94 7.84
N VAL A 328 4.91 -22.98 8.71
CA VAL A 328 4.24 -22.80 10.01
C VAL A 328 3.25 -21.63 10.02
N VAL A 329 3.16 -20.85 8.91
CA VAL A 329 2.28 -19.69 8.81
C VAL A 329 1.16 -19.98 7.82
N GLU A 330 -0.07 -19.83 8.29
CA GLU A 330 -1.28 -19.94 7.49
C GLU A 330 -1.96 -18.58 7.39
N VAL A 331 -2.47 -18.22 6.20
CA VAL A 331 -3.17 -16.96 5.98
C VAL A 331 -4.59 -17.25 5.51
N HIS A 332 -5.58 -16.81 6.28
CA HIS A 332 -7.01 -17.04 6.00
C HIS A 332 -7.81 -15.75 6.06
N ARG A 333 -8.95 -15.73 5.36
CA ARG A 333 -9.93 -14.67 5.52
C ARG A 333 -10.81 -14.97 6.73
N PHE A 334 -10.94 -14.02 7.63
CA PHE A 334 -11.86 -14.10 8.76
C PHE A 334 -12.40 -12.72 9.12
N ASP A 335 -13.73 -12.61 9.14
CA ASP A 335 -14.42 -11.41 9.61
C ASP A 335 -15.05 -11.71 10.97
N PRO A 336 -14.59 -11.10 12.06
CA PRO A 336 -15.15 -11.30 13.38
C PRO A 336 -16.55 -10.68 13.57
N ALA A 337 -17.02 -9.86 12.61
CA ALA A 337 -18.36 -9.24 12.63
C ALA A 337 -18.98 -9.16 11.23
N PRO A 338 -19.35 -10.30 10.61
CA PRO A 338 -19.94 -10.31 9.28
C PRO A 338 -21.21 -9.45 9.25
N GLY A 339 -21.26 -8.48 8.33
CA GLY A 339 -22.38 -7.54 8.20
C GLY A 339 -22.23 -6.22 8.97
N GLU A 340 -21.25 -6.05 9.84
CA GLU A 340 -20.90 -4.78 10.47
C GLU A 340 -19.74 -4.14 9.71
N LYS A 341 -20.02 -3.40 8.60
CA LYS A 341 -18.99 -2.65 7.85
C LYS A 341 -18.41 -1.56 8.74
N THR A 342 -17.12 -1.62 8.97
CA THR A 342 -16.38 -0.66 9.82
C THR A 342 -15.95 0.62 9.08
N THR A 343 -16.00 0.65 7.76
CA THR A 343 -15.84 1.84 6.87
C THR A 343 -16.09 1.43 5.44
N ASP A 344 -16.50 2.38 4.58
CA ASP A 344 -16.71 2.18 3.14
C ASP A 344 -15.47 1.62 2.45
N SER A 345 -15.45 0.32 2.27
CA SER A 345 -14.57 -0.31 1.29
C SER A 345 -15.48 -1.05 0.31
N ASP A 346 -15.61 -0.50 -0.88
CA ASP A 346 -16.21 -1.20 -2.00
C ASP A 346 -15.47 -2.53 -2.18
N ALA A 347 -16.17 -3.61 -1.92
CA ALA A 347 -15.70 -4.96 -2.16
C ALA A 347 -15.57 -5.16 -3.67
N LEU A 348 -14.40 -4.94 -4.21
CA LEU A 348 -13.99 -5.54 -5.48
C LEU A 348 -13.68 -7.01 -5.19
N GLU A 349 -14.63 -7.86 -5.54
CA GLU A 349 -14.42 -9.29 -5.65
C GLU A 349 -13.33 -9.52 -6.71
N THR A 350 -12.12 -9.74 -6.27
CA THR A 350 -11.06 -10.25 -7.14
C THR A 350 -10.60 -11.58 -6.59
N GLY A 351 -10.98 -12.63 -7.33
CA GLY A 351 -10.65 -14.00 -7.02
C GLY A 351 -9.16 -14.25 -6.87
N GLY A 352 -8.84 -15.02 -5.88
CA GLY A 352 -7.54 -15.63 -5.63
C GLY A 352 -7.71 -16.55 -4.42
N ASP A 353 -7.16 -17.77 -4.49
CA ASP A 353 -7.26 -18.85 -3.50
C ASP A 353 -6.82 -18.48 -2.07
N ILE A 354 -7.62 -17.65 -1.38
CA ILE A 354 -7.49 -17.42 0.06
C ILE A 354 -8.63 -18.21 0.73
N PRO A 355 -8.32 -19.22 1.57
CA PRO A 355 -9.33 -20.00 2.26
C PRO A 355 -10.29 -19.10 3.06
N THR A 356 -11.57 -19.40 2.99
CA THR A 356 -12.65 -18.69 3.68
C THR A 356 -12.99 -19.32 5.03
N ASP A 357 -13.90 -18.71 5.78
CA ASP A 357 -14.30 -19.06 7.16
C ASP A 357 -14.50 -20.56 7.45
N GLY A 358 -14.76 -21.42 6.45
CA GLY A 358 -15.03 -22.86 6.63
C GLY A 358 -13.81 -23.73 6.98
N ASP A 359 -12.60 -23.27 6.69
CA ASP A 359 -11.36 -24.06 6.83
C ASP A 359 -10.41 -23.52 7.92
N ILE A 360 -10.92 -22.66 8.81
CA ILE A 360 -10.08 -22.01 9.83
C ILE A 360 -9.88 -22.95 11.02
N PRO A 361 -8.60 -23.21 11.43
CA PRO A 361 -8.31 -24.02 12.63
C PRO A 361 -8.93 -23.41 13.89
N THR A 362 -9.62 -24.25 14.69
CA THR A 362 -10.29 -23.87 15.94
C THR A 362 -9.61 -24.40 17.20
N ASP A 363 -8.40 -24.95 17.05
CA ASP A 363 -7.60 -25.55 18.13
C ASP A 363 -6.42 -24.65 18.54
N ASN A 364 -6.62 -23.32 18.56
CA ASN A 364 -5.55 -22.40 18.89
C ASN A 364 -5.38 -22.24 20.41
N ASP A 365 -4.15 -22.39 20.90
CA ASP A 365 -3.80 -22.13 22.31
C ASP A 365 -3.96 -20.66 22.68
N THR A 366 -3.81 -19.78 21.68
CA THR A 366 -3.94 -18.33 21.85
C THR A 366 -4.61 -17.69 20.66
N VAL A 367 -5.62 -16.86 20.94
CA VAL A 367 -6.15 -15.88 19.96
C VAL A 367 -5.67 -14.50 20.38
N LEU A 368 -4.98 -13.81 19.48
CA LEU A 368 -4.50 -12.45 19.65
C LEU A 368 -5.38 -11.48 18.87
N PHE A 369 -6.00 -10.52 19.57
CA PHE A 369 -6.85 -9.48 18.98
C PHE A 369 -6.31 -8.10 19.36
N TYR A 370 -5.45 -7.58 18.47
CA TYR A 370 -4.64 -6.41 18.77
C TYR A 370 -5.25 -5.12 18.21
N ASN A 371 -5.66 -4.20 19.10
CA ASN A 371 -6.21 -2.87 18.74
C ASN A 371 -7.33 -2.91 17.69
N GLN A 372 -8.25 -3.84 17.79
CA GLN A 372 -9.41 -3.97 16.91
C GLN A 372 -10.74 -3.81 17.63
N LEU A 373 -10.87 -4.32 18.88
CA LEU A 373 -12.16 -4.42 19.61
C LEU A 373 -12.90 -3.09 19.73
N GLN A 374 -12.20 -1.97 19.85
CA GLN A 374 -12.78 -0.62 19.98
C GLN A 374 -13.48 -0.11 18.72
N LYS A 375 -13.30 -0.78 17.57
CA LYS A 375 -13.89 -0.40 16.28
C LYS A 375 -15.29 -0.96 16.06
N TYR A 376 -15.69 -1.97 16.83
CA TYR A 376 -16.96 -2.67 16.65
C TYR A 376 -18.05 -2.09 17.53
N ARG A 377 -19.30 -2.04 17.01
CA ARG A 377 -20.47 -1.58 17.76
C ARG A 377 -20.87 -2.56 18.84
N ASP A 378 -20.87 -3.86 18.51
CA ASP A 378 -21.10 -4.95 19.46
C ASP A 378 -19.82 -5.76 19.74
N PRO A 379 -18.97 -5.27 20.68
CA PRO A 379 -17.72 -5.95 21.00
C PRO A 379 -17.93 -7.32 21.68
N ALA A 380 -19.08 -7.55 22.34
CA ALA A 380 -19.35 -8.84 22.97
C ALA A 380 -19.67 -9.93 21.92
N ALA A 381 -20.38 -9.58 20.84
CA ALA A 381 -20.61 -10.50 19.72
C ALA A 381 -19.28 -10.89 19.04
N VAL A 382 -18.41 -9.91 18.78
CA VAL A 382 -17.05 -10.14 18.24
C VAL A 382 -16.28 -11.11 19.13
N LEU A 383 -16.23 -10.88 20.43
CA LEU A 383 -15.53 -11.76 21.35
C LEU A 383 -16.11 -13.17 21.41
N ARG A 384 -17.44 -13.34 21.34
CA ARG A 384 -18.07 -14.66 21.23
C ARG A 384 -17.63 -15.40 19.95
N ARG A 385 -17.48 -14.68 18.84
CA ARG A 385 -16.98 -15.29 17.60
C ARG A 385 -15.50 -15.64 17.69
N LEU A 386 -14.67 -14.80 18.31
CA LEU A 386 -13.24 -15.14 18.55
C LEU A 386 -13.08 -16.37 19.44
N LYS A 387 -14.03 -16.61 20.35
CA LYS A 387 -14.06 -17.78 21.22
C LYS A 387 -14.10 -19.10 20.43
N THR A 388 -14.73 -19.12 19.25
CA THR A 388 -14.79 -20.33 18.41
C THR A 388 -13.46 -20.75 17.80
N LEU A 389 -12.47 -19.86 17.78
CA LEU A 389 -11.11 -20.14 17.28
C LEU A 389 -10.21 -20.74 18.36
N LEU A 390 -10.62 -20.72 19.64
CA LEU A 390 -9.83 -21.18 20.77
C LEU A 390 -10.03 -22.67 21.05
N ALA A 391 -8.96 -23.34 21.42
CA ALA A 391 -9.04 -24.62 22.14
C ALA A 391 -9.74 -24.45 23.50
N ASP A 392 -10.22 -25.54 24.11
CA ASP A 392 -10.97 -25.52 25.37
C ASP A 392 -10.23 -24.83 26.52
N ASP A 393 -8.91 -24.99 26.59
CA ASP A 393 -8.01 -24.37 27.57
C ASP A 393 -7.26 -23.15 27.00
N GLY A 394 -7.65 -22.73 25.80
CA GLY A 394 -7.02 -21.61 25.06
C GLY A 394 -7.21 -20.26 25.74
N ARG A 395 -6.39 -19.30 25.36
CA ARG A 395 -6.37 -17.97 25.94
C ARG A 395 -6.59 -16.89 24.88
N LEU A 396 -7.49 -15.96 25.17
CA LEU A 396 -7.69 -14.74 24.40
C LEU A 396 -6.84 -13.60 24.97
N ILE A 397 -6.06 -12.95 24.11
CA ILE A 397 -5.30 -11.74 24.44
C ILE A 397 -5.89 -10.58 23.66
N VAL A 398 -6.50 -9.64 24.35
CA VAL A 398 -7.10 -8.43 23.77
C VAL A 398 -6.30 -7.21 24.15
N THR A 399 -5.97 -6.38 23.16
CA THR A 399 -5.35 -5.08 23.39
C THR A 399 -6.28 -3.97 22.92
N VAL A 400 -6.54 -2.97 23.77
CA VAL A 400 -7.41 -1.84 23.46
C VAL A 400 -6.81 -0.51 23.93
N PRO A 401 -7.15 0.63 23.31
CA PRO A 401 -6.83 1.94 23.84
C PRO A 401 -7.56 2.19 25.16
N SER A 402 -6.82 2.70 26.14
CA SER A 402 -7.36 2.99 27.48
C SER A 402 -7.70 4.46 27.67
N HIS A 403 -8.36 4.74 28.80
CA HIS A 403 -8.77 6.07 29.23
C HIS A 403 -9.75 6.77 28.28
N PRO A 404 -11.07 6.60 28.46
CA PRO A 404 -12.12 7.24 27.64
C PRO A 404 -11.96 8.76 27.52
N PHE A 405 -11.44 9.44 28.54
CA PHE A 405 -11.19 10.88 28.50
C PHE A 405 -10.10 11.29 27.49
N LEU A 406 -9.25 10.37 27.02
CA LEU A 406 -8.26 10.62 25.97
C LEU A 406 -8.83 10.47 24.56
N PHE A 407 -10.10 10.06 24.41
CA PHE A 407 -10.73 9.94 23.10
C PHE A 407 -10.67 11.28 22.36
N GLY A 408 -10.19 11.29 21.15
CA GLY A 408 -9.96 12.49 20.37
C GLY A 408 -10.07 12.25 18.87
N LYS A 409 -9.68 13.26 18.09
CA LYS A 409 -9.75 13.23 16.63
C LYS A 409 -8.97 12.05 16.02
N ILE A 410 -7.81 11.71 16.58
CA ILE A 410 -7.04 10.54 16.16
C ILE A 410 -7.83 9.24 16.31
N ASP A 411 -8.59 9.07 17.40
CA ASP A 411 -9.41 7.87 17.57
C ASP A 411 -10.47 7.76 16.48
N GLN A 412 -11.14 8.88 16.18
CA GLN A 412 -12.16 8.94 15.12
C GLN A 412 -11.56 8.59 13.76
N GLU A 413 -10.42 9.15 13.45
CA GLU A 413 -9.67 8.90 12.21
C GLU A 413 -9.20 7.45 12.09
N MET A 414 -8.92 6.77 13.22
CA MET A 414 -8.61 5.33 13.27
C MET A 414 -9.85 4.42 13.17
N GLY A 415 -11.04 4.99 13.07
CA GLY A 415 -12.29 4.25 13.13
C GLY A 415 -12.62 3.73 14.53
N ASN A 416 -11.97 4.26 15.59
CA ASN A 416 -12.30 3.88 16.95
C ASN A 416 -13.63 4.50 17.38
N LEU A 417 -14.52 3.68 17.89
CA LEU A 417 -15.80 4.14 18.47
C LEU A 417 -15.68 4.48 19.95
N ARG A 418 -14.67 3.93 20.64
CA ARG A 418 -14.48 4.08 22.09
C ARG A 418 -13.07 3.77 22.55
N ARG A 419 -12.78 4.17 23.79
CA ARG A 419 -11.65 3.71 24.59
C ARG A 419 -12.18 3.03 25.85
N TYR A 420 -11.41 2.14 26.46
CA TYR A 420 -11.87 1.32 27.56
C TYR A 420 -11.27 1.74 28.91
N THR A 421 -12.06 1.60 29.97
CA THR A 421 -11.56 1.42 31.32
C THR A 421 -11.29 -0.07 31.58
N ARG A 422 -10.57 -0.38 32.68
CA ARG A 422 -10.34 -1.78 33.07
C ARG A 422 -11.68 -2.48 33.38
N GLU A 423 -12.56 -1.83 34.09
CA GLU A 423 -13.89 -2.33 34.46
C GLU A 423 -14.79 -2.49 33.23
N GLY A 424 -14.73 -1.52 32.30
CA GLY A 424 -15.49 -1.59 31.05
C GLY A 424 -15.08 -2.76 30.18
N LEU A 425 -13.76 -2.98 30.02
CA LEU A 425 -13.26 -4.13 29.25
C LEU A 425 -13.58 -5.46 29.95
N ARG A 426 -13.46 -5.53 31.28
CA ARG A 426 -13.82 -6.73 32.06
C ARG A 426 -15.27 -7.12 31.79
N ARG A 427 -16.22 -6.16 31.92
CA ARG A 427 -17.65 -6.41 31.70
C ARG A 427 -17.93 -6.99 30.33
N VAL A 428 -17.33 -6.43 29.28
CA VAL A 428 -17.53 -6.90 27.91
C VAL A 428 -16.97 -8.32 27.70
N LEU A 429 -15.83 -8.64 28.32
CA LEU A 429 -15.22 -9.97 28.27
C LEU A 429 -16.11 -11.00 29.02
N GLU A 430 -16.60 -10.66 30.21
CA GLU A 430 -17.49 -11.50 31.01
C GLU A 430 -18.84 -11.72 30.30
N GLU A 431 -19.43 -10.70 29.66
CA GLU A 431 -20.63 -10.81 28.84
C GLU A 431 -20.46 -11.75 27.65
N ALA A 432 -19.24 -11.79 27.08
CA ALA A 432 -18.87 -12.71 26.02
C ALA A 432 -18.55 -14.14 26.50
N GLY A 433 -18.60 -14.39 27.81
CA GLY A 433 -18.32 -15.69 28.43
C GLY A 433 -16.82 -15.98 28.59
N PHE A 434 -16.04 -14.94 28.89
CA PHE A 434 -14.63 -15.07 29.29
C PHE A 434 -14.42 -14.72 30.76
N GLU A 435 -13.46 -15.38 31.38
CA GLU A 435 -12.94 -15.03 32.69
C GLU A 435 -11.56 -14.34 32.51
N VAL A 436 -11.41 -13.16 33.08
CA VAL A 436 -10.18 -12.37 32.96
C VAL A 436 -9.15 -12.81 33.97
N GLU A 437 -8.01 -13.32 33.47
CA GLU A 437 -6.88 -13.72 34.31
C GLU A 437 -6.07 -12.52 34.79
N THR A 438 -5.79 -11.57 33.87
CA THR A 438 -4.95 -10.41 34.21
C THR A 438 -5.18 -9.23 33.30
N PHE A 439 -4.82 -8.05 33.82
CA PHE A 439 -4.72 -6.80 33.05
C PHE A 439 -3.32 -6.21 33.14
N VAL A 440 -2.78 -5.78 32.02
CA VAL A 440 -1.51 -5.05 31.96
C VAL A 440 -1.75 -3.68 31.33
N SER A 441 -1.40 -2.62 32.07
CA SER A 441 -1.40 -1.25 31.53
C SER A 441 -0.08 -1.00 30.82
N TYR A 442 -0.16 -0.65 29.53
CA TYR A 442 0.98 -0.52 28.63
C TYR A 442 1.06 0.87 27.99
N ASN A 443 2.22 1.20 27.39
CA ASN A 443 2.47 2.46 26.68
C ASN A 443 2.32 3.72 27.56
N ARG A 444 2.96 3.74 28.71
CA ARG A 444 3.01 4.93 29.60
C ARG A 444 3.65 6.15 28.95
N PRO A 445 4.76 6.03 28.18
CA PRO A 445 5.34 7.18 27.48
C PRO A 445 4.40 7.83 26.47
N GLY A 446 3.44 7.08 25.93
CA GLY A 446 2.44 7.59 25.00
C GLY A 446 1.38 8.52 25.62
N PHE A 447 1.29 8.59 26.95
CA PHE A 447 0.26 9.39 27.61
C PHE A 447 0.40 10.88 27.29
N GLY A 448 1.57 11.46 27.47
CA GLY A 448 1.84 12.86 27.16
C GLY A 448 1.53 13.27 25.73
N PRO A 449 2.11 12.58 24.72
CA PRO A 449 1.77 12.80 23.32
C PRO A 449 0.27 12.66 23.02
N THR A 450 -0.40 11.60 23.50
CA THR A 450 -1.84 11.39 23.26
C THR A 450 -2.68 12.51 23.85
N PHE A 451 -2.35 12.95 25.07
CA PHE A 451 -3.02 14.07 25.72
C PHE A 451 -2.80 15.39 25.00
N TRP A 452 -1.56 15.65 24.54
CA TRP A 452 -1.22 16.82 23.73
C TRP A 452 -1.98 16.85 22.40
N TRP A 453 -2.04 15.73 21.69
CA TRP A 453 -2.80 15.63 20.43
C TRP A 453 -4.28 15.87 20.63
N LYS A 454 -4.85 15.37 21.73
CA LYS A 454 -6.24 15.68 22.08
C LYS A 454 -6.46 17.18 22.27
N LEU A 455 -5.56 17.88 22.99
CA LEU A 455 -5.69 19.30 23.27
C LEU A 455 -5.49 20.17 22.03
N THR A 456 -4.57 19.81 21.15
CA THR A 456 -4.23 20.61 19.97
C THR A 456 -5.08 20.30 18.75
N GLY A 457 -5.86 19.21 18.78
CA GLY A 457 -6.60 18.72 17.62
C GLY A 457 -5.69 18.27 16.46
N ALA A 458 -4.39 18.06 16.73
CA ALA A 458 -3.42 17.61 15.74
C ALA A 458 -3.82 16.24 15.19
N GLN A 459 -3.78 16.10 13.87
CA GLN A 459 -4.31 14.93 13.17
C GLN A 459 -3.36 13.74 13.20
N GLU A 460 -2.04 13.96 13.20
CA GLU A 460 -1.06 12.87 13.17
C GLU A 460 0.33 13.28 13.70
N PRO A 461 1.06 12.35 14.34
CA PRO A 461 2.49 12.52 14.56
C PRO A 461 3.25 12.31 13.24
N GLY A 462 4.02 13.28 12.79
CA GLY A 462 4.92 13.10 11.64
C GLY A 462 5.89 11.94 11.85
N ARG A 463 6.33 11.27 10.76
CA ARG A 463 7.30 10.14 10.79
C ARG A 463 8.53 10.41 11.66
N TRP A 464 9.04 11.65 11.64
CA TRP A 464 10.19 12.06 12.46
C TRP A 464 9.85 12.01 13.95
N LEU A 465 8.69 12.48 14.35
CA LEU A 465 8.25 12.47 15.73
C LEU A 465 8.04 11.04 16.25
N MET A 466 7.53 10.14 15.39
CA MET A 466 7.39 8.72 15.74
C MET A 466 8.73 8.00 15.82
N LYS A 467 9.68 8.31 14.95
CA LYS A 467 11.06 7.79 15.07
C LYS A 467 11.74 8.29 16.34
N LEU A 468 11.58 9.59 16.66
CA LEU A 468 12.10 10.16 17.92
C LEU A 468 11.41 9.50 19.12
N TYR A 469 10.11 9.31 19.08
CA TYR A 469 9.36 8.59 20.10
C TYR A 469 9.88 7.16 20.29
N ASP A 470 10.05 6.40 19.20
CA ASP A 470 10.58 5.04 19.27
C ASP A 470 12.02 4.99 19.77
N PHE A 471 12.86 5.92 19.33
CA PHE A 471 14.24 6.06 19.81
C PHE A 471 14.31 6.37 21.32
N THR A 472 13.46 7.27 21.79
CA THR A 472 13.41 7.66 23.22
C THR A 472 12.60 6.70 24.09
N PHE A 473 11.83 5.82 23.50
CA PHE A 473 10.93 4.89 24.19
C PHE A 473 11.63 4.02 25.25
N PRO A 474 12.80 3.42 25.00
CA PRO A 474 13.54 2.66 26.03
C PRO A 474 13.91 3.49 27.25
N LEU A 475 14.36 4.73 27.03
CA LEU A 475 14.76 5.65 28.10
C LEU A 475 13.57 6.10 28.92
N THR A 476 12.50 6.56 28.28
CA THR A 476 11.26 7.01 28.94
C THR A 476 10.57 5.88 29.71
N TYR A 477 10.75 4.65 29.26
CA TYR A 477 10.25 3.48 30.00
C TYR A 477 11.03 3.18 31.28
N GLN A 478 12.34 3.46 31.32
CA GLN A 478 13.19 3.31 32.52
C GLN A 478 12.86 4.35 33.60
N VAL A 479 12.46 5.55 33.21
CA VAL A 479 12.03 6.65 34.12
C VAL A 479 10.69 6.36 34.82
N ARG A 480 10.11 5.19 34.60
CA ARG A 480 8.85 4.68 35.18
C ARG A 480 8.74 4.89 36.70
N ARG A 481 9.88 4.87 37.43
CA ARG A 481 9.90 5.07 38.89
C ARG A 481 9.71 6.53 39.30
N VAL A 482 10.01 7.48 38.41
CA VAL A 482 9.98 8.93 38.71
C VAL A 482 8.65 9.56 38.29
N PHE A 483 8.03 9.08 37.19
CA PHE A 483 6.74 9.60 36.70
C PHE A 483 5.72 8.46 36.53
N PRO A 484 4.79 8.27 37.48
CA PRO A 484 3.79 7.21 37.46
C PRO A 484 2.62 7.55 36.52
N LEU A 485 2.88 7.84 35.22
CA LEU A 485 1.83 8.08 34.23
C LEU A 485 1.07 6.78 33.93
N PRO A 486 -0.25 6.85 33.71
CA PRO A 486 -1.04 5.71 33.27
C PRO A 486 -0.68 5.31 31.82
N GLY A 487 -0.79 4.03 31.50
CA GLY A 487 -0.55 3.54 30.12
C GLY A 487 -1.73 3.86 29.21
N THR A 488 -1.47 4.22 27.96
CA THR A 488 -2.52 4.54 26.97
C THR A 488 -3.17 3.32 26.33
N CYS A 489 -2.64 2.12 26.60
CA CYS A 489 -3.20 0.85 26.14
C CYS A 489 -3.44 -0.08 27.35
N LEU A 490 -4.49 -0.89 27.24
CA LEU A 490 -4.84 -1.93 28.19
C LEU A 490 -4.76 -3.28 27.46
N ILE A 491 -4.05 -4.24 28.06
CA ILE A 491 -3.94 -5.61 27.61
C ILE A 491 -4.70 -6.47 28.61
N ALA A 492 -5.62 -7.30 28.13
CA ALA A 492 -6.31 -8.31 28.94
C ALA A 492 -5.93 -9.70 28.43
N ALA A 493 -5.58 -10.61 29.32
CA ALA A 493 -5.54 -12.03 29.07
C ALA A 493 -6.75 -12.68 29.76
N ALA A 494 -7.50 -13.48 29.01
CA ALA A 494 -8.76 -14.08 29.47
C ALA A 494 -8.90 -15.52 28.94
N ARG A 495 -9.59 -16.38 29.67
CA ARG A 495 -9.95 -17.73 29.25
C ARG A 495 -11.45 -17.89 29.06
N PRO A 496 -11.91 -18.83 28.21
CA PRO A 496 -13.30 -19.21 28.21
C PRO A 496 -13.77 -19.58 29.63
N ALA A 497 -14.86 -18.93 30.06
CA ALA A 497 -15.45 -19.29 31.37
C ALA A 497 -15.89 -20.75 31.34
N ALA A 498 -15.63 -21.49 32.43
CA ALA A 498 -16.11 -22.85 32.56
C ALA A 498 -17.64 -22.91 32.36
N LYS A 499 -18.14 -23.87 31.58
CA LYS A 499 -19.58 -24.10 31.49
C LYS A 499 -20.07 -24.38 32.90
N LYS A 500 -20.92 -23.50 33.43
CA LYS A 500 -21.64 -23.84 34.67
C LYS A 500 -22.49 -25.07 34.36
N SER A 501 -22.09 -26.21 34.96
CA SER A 501 -22.82 -27.45 34.90
C SER A 501 -24.21 -27.31 35.49
#